data_8b4d3aba8adba3c317cde8226809cd1e
#
_entry.id   8b4d3aba8adba3c317cde8226809cd1e
#
_cell.length_a   1.000
_cell.length_b   1.000
_cell.length_c   1.000
_cell.angle_alpha   90.00
_cell.angle_beta   90.00
_cell.angle_gamma   90.00
#
_symmetry.space_group_name_H-M   'P 1'
#
loop_
_entity.id
_entity.type
_entity.pdbx_description
1 polymer ?
#
loop_
_entity_poly.entity_id
_entity_poly.type
_entity_poly.pdbx_seq_one_letter_code
_entity_poly.pdbx_strand_id
1 'polypeptide(L)'
;MKLILLVGGPRGGLDLFQSLLDNHDEILQFPGIIHINEKLIKILSHKSKEKIAQNFTKEYLSFFDSRKSIIERHYMLGDKKKQFYKVNTKDFIERFILLSKKNYLFKDKLFQNLFLLHMAYNSINNSKKKKLLVINAHSIPYALNFEKLFKGVNYEIIHTIRHPLSAVSSTLKNWLKFKNGVHLKPKELYYNLESIVLGIQKLNKLKKKVYIIQLENLHQKLNLVMLHLCKIYNLKFKKCLRKSTY
;
A
#
# COMPACT_ATOMS: atom_id res chain seq x y z
N MET A 1 0.08 -18.12 0.45
CA MET A 1 0.54 -16.71 0.41
C MET A 1 -0.15 -15.96 1.52
N LYS A 2 0.59 -15.17 2.32
CA LYS A 2 0.01 -14.31 3.37
C LYS A 2 -0.43 -12.97 2.77
N LEU A 3 -1.38 -12.31 3.44
CA LEU A 3 -1.87 -10.97 3.09
C LEU A 3 -1.61 -10.02 4.25
N ILE A 4 -1.08 -8.85 3.92
CA ILE A 4 -0.86 -7.74 4.86
C ILE A 4 -1.59 -6.50 4.36
N LEU A 5 -2.27 -5.83 5.28
CA LEU A 5 -2.65 -4.43 5.11
C LEU A 5 -1.57 -3.53 5.73
N LEU A 6 -1.01 -2.64 4.93
CA LEU A 6 -0.18 -1.56 5.45
C LEU A 6 -1.06 -0.38 5.85
N VAL A 7 -0.93 0.02 7.09
CA VAL A 7 -1.67 1.12 7.68
C VAL A 7 -0.69 2.04 8.40
N GLY A 8 -0.83 3.33 8.24
CA GLY A 8 0.02 4.30 8.91
C GLY A 8 -0.78 5.32 9.70
N GLY A 9 -0.22 5.75 10.82
CA GLY A 9 -0.60 7.05 11.38
C GLY A 9 -0.04 8.18 10.51
N PRO A 10 -0.64 9.37 10.56
CA PRO A 10 -0.12 10.54 9.85
C PRO A 10 1.36 10.76 10.16
N ARG A 11 2.18 10.92 9.12
CA ARG A 11 3.63 11.10 9.25
C ARG A 11 4.37 9.93 9.92
N GLY A 12 3.75 8.75 9.98
CA GLY A 12 4.29 7.54 10.62
C GLY A 12 5.32 6.77 9.77
N GLY A 13 5.68 7.26 8.58
CA GLY A 13 6.70 6.64 7.73
C GLY A 13 6.20 5.48 6.86
N LEU A 14 4.89 5.40 6.60
CA LEU A 14 4.30 4.33 5.81
C LEU A 14 4.87 4.25 4.40
N ASP A 15 5.00 5.40 3.71
CA ASP A 15 5.54 5.46 2.35
C ASP A 15 7.00 4.99 2.32
N LEU A 16 7.80 5.38 3.33
CA LEU A 16 9.17 4.88 3.49
C LEU A 16 9.16 3.36 3.64
N PHE A 17 8.33 2.83 4.53
CA PHE A 17 8.27 1.39 4.76
C PHE A 17 7.80 0.64 3.49
N GLN A 18 6.78 1.15 2.80
CA GLN A 18 6.33 0.57 1.53
C GLN A 18 7.44 0.55 0.48
N SER A 19 8.19 1.66 0.35
CA SER A 19 9.28 1.77 -0.62
C SER A 19 10.43 0.80 -0.38
N LEU A 20 10.65 0.38 0.87
CA LEU A 20 11.63 -0.65 1.21
C LEU A 20 11.22 -2.05 0.74
N LEU A 21 9.93 -2.28 0.51
CA LEU A 21 9.41 -3.56 -0.01
C LEU A 21 9.43 -3.62 -1.55
N ASP A 22 9.69 -2.50 -2.21
CA ASP A 22 9.73 -2.43 -3.67
C ASP A 22 10.84 -3.32 -4.25
N ASN A 23 10.58 -3.83 -5.46
CA ASN A 23 11.50 -4.72 -6.18
C ASN A 23 11.81 -6.06 -5.48
N HIS A 24 11.11 -6.41 -4.42
CA HIS A 24 11.26 -7.71 -3.79
C HIS A 24 10.48 -8.78 -4.58
N ASP A 25 11.19 -9.78 -5.12
CA ASP A 25 10.64 -10.76 -6.03
C ASP A 25 9.59 -11.71 -5.43
N GLU A 26 9.55 -11.85 -4.10
CA GLU A 26 8.57 -12.69 -3.39
C GLU A 26 7.34 -11.90 -2.88
N ILE A 27 7.31 -10.57 -3.12
CA ILE A 27 6.22 -9.68 -2.66
C ILE A 27 5.38 -9.23 -3.87
N LEU A 28 4.08 -9.15 -3.68
CA LEU A 28 3.13 -8.49 -4.57
C LEU A 28 2.71 -7.18 -3.92
N GLN A 29 2.92 -6.06 -4.59
CA GLN A 29 2.37 -4.77 -4.17
C GLN A 29 2.19 -3.82 -5.35
N PHE A 30 1.32 -2.84 -5.19
CA PHE A 30 1.30 -1.65 -6.04
C PHE A 30 2.19 -0.57 -5.44
N PRO A 31 2.70 0.36 -6.26
CA PRO A 31 3.63 1.40 -5.79
C PRO A 31 2.96 2.55 -5.02
N GLY A 32 1.72 2.41 -4.62
CA GLY A 32 0.99 3.47 -3.94
C GLY A 32 -0.22 2.99 -3.17
N ILE A 33 -1.09 3.92 -2.80
CA ILE A 33 -2.24 3.71 -1.94
C ILE A 33 -3.40 3.09 -2.72
N ILE A 34 -3.97 2.01 -2.21
CA ILE A 34 -5.26 1.48 -2.66
C ILE A 34 -6.35 2.08 -1.78
N HIS A 35 -7.13 2.98 -2.35
CA HIS A 35 -8.26 3.59 -1.66
C HIS A 35 -9.41 2.59 -1.55
N ILE A 36 -9.56 1.99 -0.37
CA ILE A 36 -10.57 0.97 -0.09
C ILE A 36 -11.90 1.66 0.21
N ASN A 37 -12.64 1.96 -0.85
CA ASN A 37 -13.88 2.72 -0.85
C ASN A 37 -14.89 2.16 -1.87
N GLU A 38 -16.07 2.75 -1.96
CA GLU A 38 -17.13 2.36 -2.89
C GLU A 38 -16.69 2.41 -4.35
N LYS A 39 -15.83 3.34 -4.73
CA LYS A 39 -15.31 3.45 -6.10
C LYS A 39 -14.49 2.22 -6.49
N LEU A 40 -13.61 1.75 -5.60
CA LEU A 40 -12.87 0.50 -5.80
C LEU A 40 -13.84 -0.69 -5.97
N ILE A 41 -14.86 -0.78 -5.09
CA ILE A 41 -15.86 -1.86 -5.19
C ILE A 41 -16.58 -1.82 -6.52
N LYS A 42 -17.03 -0.65 -6.98
CA LYS A 42 -17.66 -0.48 -8.29
C LYS A 42 -16.77 -0.96 -9.43
N ILE A 43 -15.45 -0.69 -9.36
CA ILE A 43 -14.49 -1.21 -10.33
C ILE A 43 -14.41 -2.74 -10.27
N LEU A 44 -14.21 -3.31 -9.07
CA LEU A 44 -14.00 -4.74 -8.88
C LEU A 44 -15.27 -5.59 -9.17
N SER A 45 -16.47 -5.02 -9.02
CA SER A 45 -17.74 -5.70 -9.23
C SER A 45 -18.20 -5.74 -10.71
N HIS A 46 -17.44 -5.12 -11.61
CA HIS A 46 -17.84 -5.10 -13.02
C HIS A 46 -17.86 -6.52 -13.62
N LYS A 47 -18.88 -6.81 -14.46
CA LYS A 47 -19.04 -8.13 -15.09
C LYS A 47 -17.89 -8.47 -16.05
N SER A 48 -17.45 -7.51 -16.86
CA SER A 48 -16.35 -7.69 -17.80
C SER A 48 -14.99 -7.55 -17.10
N LYS A 49 -14.14 -8.56 -17.22
CA LYS A 49 -12.78 -8.54 -16.71
C LYS A 49 -11.94 -7.43 -17.36
N GLU A 50 -12.09 -7.24 -18.65
CA GLU A 50 -11.42 -6.16 -19.36
C GLU A 50 -11.78 -4.78 -18.78
N LYS A 51 -13.07 -4.51 -18.54
CA LYS A 51 -13.51 -3.26 -17.94
C LYS A 51 -13.03 -3.08 -16.50
N ILE A 52 -12.88 -4.15 -15.72
CA ILE A 52 -12.23 -4.07 -14.40
C ILE A 52 -10.83 -3.51 -14.55
N ALA A 53 -10.00 -4.09 -15.41
CA ALA A 53 -8.62 -3.66 -15.60
C ALA A 53 -8.52 -2.26 -16.18
N GLN A 54 -9.35 -1.93 -17.20
CA GLN A 54 -9.40 -0.59 -17.81
C GLN A 54 -9.80 0.49 -16.80
N ASN A 55 -10.84 0.25 -16.00
CA ASN A 55 -11.28 1.21 -14.98
C ASN A 55 -10.25 1.35 -13.85
N PHE A 56 -9.59 0.24 -13.48
CA PHE A 56 -8.51 0.27 -12.51
C PHE A 56 -7.33 1.10 -13.01
N THR A 57 -6.90 0.93 -14.26
CA THR A 57 -5.80 1.73 -14.83
C THR A 57 -6.13 3.21 -14.90
N LYS A 58 -7.39 3.56 -15.22
CA LYS A 58 -7.85 4.97 -15.24
C LYS A 58 -7.86 5.59 -13.85
N GLU A 59 -8.29 4.84 -12.83
CA GLU A 59 -8.35 5.32 -11.45
C GLU A 59 -6.97 5.49 -10.82
N TYR A 60 -6.07 4.55 -11.09
CA TYR A 60 -4.73 4.49 -10.49
C TYR A 60 -3.63 4.76 -11.53
N LEU A 61 -3.80 5.83 -12.34
CA LEU A 61 -2.83 6.18 -13.39
C LEU A 61 -1.40 6.29 -12.89
N SER A 62 -1.20 6.80 -11.68
CA SER A 62 0.12 6.93 -11.06
C SER A 62 0.83 5.60 -10.81
N PHE A 63 0.10 4.49 -10.74
CA PHE A 63 0.70 3.15 -10.62
C PHE A 63 1.33 2.69 -11.94
N PHE A 64 0.90 3.26 -13.05
CA PHE A 64 1.36 2.91 -14.39
C PHE A 64 2.32 3.93 -14.99
N ASP A 65 2.27 5.17 -14.52
CA ASP A 65 3.22 6.23 -14.89
C ASP A 65 3.44 7.15 -13.68
N SER A 66 4.61 7.05 -13.06
CA SER A 66 4.93 7.84 -11.86
C SER A 66 4.86 9.34 -12.07
N ARG A 67 4.99 9.82 -13.31
CA ARG A 67 4.85 11.25 -13.66
C ARG A 67 3.42 11.76 -13.56
N LYS A 68 2.43 10.85 -13.48
CA LYS A 68 1.01 11.17 -13.27
C LYS A 68 0.65 11.25 -11.79
N SER A 69 1.59 11.01 -10.90
CA SER A 69 1.37 11.14 -9.46
C SER A 69 1.34 12.61 -9.05
N ILE A 70 0.40 12.94 -8.17
CA ILE A 70 0.37 14.21 -7.46
C ILE A 70 1.32 14.20 -6.23
N ILE A 71 1.87 13.04 -5.90
CA ILE A 71 2.79 12.86 -4.77
C ILE A 71 4.20 13.06 -5.30
N GLU A 72 4.88 14.12 -4.89
CA GLU A 72 6.22 14.51 -5.36
C GLU A 72 7.22 13.36 -5.40
N ARG A 73 7.16 12.44 -4.45
CA ARG A 73 8.12 11.34 -4.34
C ARG A 73 8.05 10.32 -5.48
N HIS A 74 6.92 10.19 -6.17
CA HIS A 74 6.76 9.19 -7.22
C HIS A 74 7.54 9.50 -8.51
N TYR A 75 7.93 10.74 -8.75
CA TYR A 75 8.81 11.11 -9.87
C TYR A 75 10.22 11.50 -9.43
N MET A 76 10.53 11.35 -8.14
CA MET A 76 11.84 11.60 -7.56
C MET A 76 12.56 10.29 -7.21
N LEU A 77 12.45 9.28 -8.06
CA LEU A 77 12.99 7.96 -7.82
C LEU A 77 14.48 7.88 -8.13
N GLY A 78 15.11 6.87 -7.54
CA GLY A 78 16.52 6.55 -7.76
C GLY A 78 17.49 7.51 -7.06
N ASP A 79 18.78 7.20 -7.17
CA ASP A 79 19.83 7.90 -6.44
C ASP A 79 19.94 9.39 -6.76
N LYS A 80 19.65 9.75 -8.00
CA LYS A 80 19.68 11.15 -8.48
C LYS A 80 18.30 11.83 -8.39
N LYS A 81 17.28 11.16 -7.82
CA LYS A 81 15.90 11.67 -7.71
C LYS A 81 15.31 12.17 -9.03
N LYS A 82 15.71 11.57 -10.15
CA LYS A 82 15.28 11.94 -11.51
C LYS A 82 14.67 10.78 -12.29
N GLN A 83 14.57 9.62 -11.68
CA GLN A 83 14.03 8.43 -12.34
C GLN A 83 12.51 8.41 -12.21
N PHE A 84 11.88 7.82 -13.20
CA PHE A 84 10.45 7.52 -13.21
C PHE A 84 10.23 6.10 -13.74
N TYR A 85 9.10 5.52 -13.43
CA TYR A 85 8.68 4.26 -14.03
C TYR A 85 7.46 4.47 -14.93
N LYS A 86 7.37 3.62 -15.94
CA LYS A 86 6.20 3.50 -16.81
C LYS A 86 5.91 2.03 -17.04
N VAL A 87 4.70 1.61 -16.73
CA VAL A 87 4.20 0.24 -16.94
C VAL A 87 3.27 0.24 -18.13
N ASN A 88 3.43 -0.72 -19.04
CA ASN A 88 2.54 -0.87 -20.18
C ASN A 88 1.14 -1.31 -19.72
N THR A 89 0.16 -0.44 -19.87
CA THR A 89 -1.23 -0.71 -19.46
C THR A 89 -1.90 -1.79 -20.32
N LYS A 90 -1.52 -1.91 -21.59
CA LYS A 90 -2.05 -2.96 -22.49
C LYS A 90 -1.61 -4.34 -22.01
N ASP A 91 -0.31 -4.51 -21.74
CA ASP A 91 0.25 -5.77 -21.20
C ASP A 91 -0.38 -6.13 -19.86
N PHE A 92 -0.63 -5.14 -19.01
CA PHE A 92 -1.30 -5.34 -17.73
C PHE A 92 -2.74 -5.87 -17.92
N ILE A 93 -3.52 -5.25 -18.82
CA ILE A 93 -4.90 -5.66 -19.09
C ILE A 93 -4.93 -7.08 -19.65
N GLU A 94 -4.09 -7.39 -20.63
CA GLU A 94 -3.99 -8.72 -21.23
C GLU A 94 -3.62 -9.79 -20.19
N ARG A 95 -2.65 -9.50 -19.32
CA ARG A 95 -2.25 -10.40 -18.22
C ARG A 95 -3.34 -10.61 -17.20
N PHE A 96 -4.08 -9.56 -16.84
CA PHE A 96 -5.21 -9.69 -15.93
C PHE A 96 -6.30 -10.59 -16.52
N ILE A 97 -6.65 -10.41 -17.80
CA ILE A 97 -7.60 -11.26 -18.52
C ILE A 97 -7.11 -12.71 -18.55
N LEU A 98 -5.85 -12.94 -18.89
CA LEU A 98 -5.27 -14.28 -18.92
C LEU A 98 -5.31 -14.96 -17.53
N LEU A 99 -4.92 -14.24 -16.48
CA LEU A 99 -4.96 -14.75 -15.11
C LEU A 99 -6.40 -15.02 -14.64
N SER A 100 -7.37 -14.23 -15.07
CA SER A 100 -8.75 -14.40 -14.67
C SER A 100 -9.44 -15.65 -15.27
N LYS A 101 -8.85 -16.28 -16.28
CA LYS A 101 -9.29 -17.56 -16.84
C LYS A 101 -8.88 -18.77 -15.98
N LYS A 102 -7.92 -18.58 -15.06
CA LYS A 102 -7.46 -19.64 -14.15
C LYS A 102 -8.42 -19.75 -12.97
N ASN A 103 -8.68 -20.98 -12.54
CA ASN A 103 -9.50 -21.23 -11.35
C ASN A 103 -8.73 -20.89 -10.08
N TYR A 104 -9.00 -19.72 -9.53
CA TYR A 104 -8.55 -19.35 -8.20
C TYR A 104 -9.69 -19.55 -7.20
N LEU A 105 -9.45 -20.30 -6.14
CA LEU A 105 -10.46 -20.64 -5.14
C LEU A 105 -10.53 -19.54 -4.06
N PHE A 106 -11.03 -18.38 -4.42
CA PHE A 106 -11.41 -17.35 -3.45
C PHE A 106 -12.93 -17.36 -3.25
N LYS A 107 -13.35 -17.38 -1.97
CA LYS A 107 -14.78 -17.24 -1.63
C LYS A 107 -15.30 -15.86 -2.01
N ASP A 108 -14.49 -14.83 -1.79
CA ASP A 108 -14.84 -13.44 -2.12
C ASP A 108 -14.35 -13.11 -3.54
N LYS A 109 -15.28 -12.88 -4.45
CA LYS A 109 -15.00 -12.56 -5.86
C LYS A 109 -14.39 -11.16 -6.05
N LEU A 110 -14.74 -10.20 -5.21
CA LEU A 110 -14.17 -8.85 -5.27
C LEU A 110 -12.69 -8.91 -4.85
N PHE A 111 -12.40 -9.61 -3.76
CA PHE A 111 -11.02 -9.83 -3.33
C PHE A 111 -10.23 -10.62 -4.38
N GLN A 112 -10.83 -11.63 -5.01
CA GLN A 112 -10.19 -12.35 -6.11
C GLN A 112 -9.77 -11.39 -7.24
N ASN A 113 -10.63 -10.46 -7.65
CA ASN A 113 -10.30 -9.49 -8.68
C ASN A 113 -9.17 -8.55 -8.23
N LEU A 114 -9.18 -8.06 -6.99
CA LEU A 114 -8.12 -7.25 -6.45
C LEU A 114 -6.77 -8.00 -6.41
N PHE A 115 -6.80 -9.26 -5.99
CA PHE A 115 -5.63 -10.13 -6.00
C PHE A 115 -5.06 -10.33 -7.41
N LEU A 116 -5.93 -10.60 -8.40
CA LEU A 116 -5.52 -10.80 -9.78
C LEU A 116 -4.93 -9.53 -10.41
N LEU A 117 -5.42 -8.34 -10.03
CA LEU A 117 -4.82 -7.06 -10.43
C LEU A 117 -3.38 -6.94 -9.91
N HIS A 118 -3.14 -7.29 -8.64
CA HIS A 118 -1.77 -7.32 -8.08
C HIS A 118 -0.89 -8.34 -8.81
N MET A 119 -1.40 -9.53 -9.09
CA MET A 119 -0.67 -10.55 -9.83
C MET A 119 -0.31 -10.09 -11.24
N ALA A 120 -1.26 -9.49 -11.97
CA ALA A 120 -1.03 -8.98 -13.31
C ALA A 120 0.05 -7.89 -13.33
N TYR A 121 -0.02 -6.95 -12.40
CA TYR A 121 0.94 -5.86 -12.27
C TYR A 121 2.36 -6.38 -11.99
N ASN A 122 2.50 -7.26 -11.02
CA ASN A 122 3.82 -7.74 -10.59
C ASN A 122 4.42 -8.82 -11.50
N SER A 123 3.61 -9.52 -12.30
CA SER A 123 4.12 -10.54 -13.24
C SER A 123 4.79 -9.94 -14.47
N ILE A 124 4.65 -8.66 -14.72
CA ILE A 124 5.30 -7.97 -15.85
C ILE A 124 6.82 -8.09 -15.73
N ASN A 125 7.33 -7.99 -14.51
CA ASN A 125 8.78 -7.92 -14.26
C ASN A 125 9.35 -9.12 -13.48
N ASN A 126 8.51 -10.09 -13.04
CA ASN A 126 8.99 -11.10 -12.11
C ASN A 126 8.13 -12.37 -12.07
N SER A 127 8.74 -13.51 -12.49
CA SER A 127 8.08 -14.82 -12.56
C SER A 127 8.19 -15.67 -11.28
N LYS A 128 8.90 -15.21 -10.24
CA LYS A 128 9.11 -16.01 -9.03
C LYS A 128 7.85 -16.23 -8.22
N LYS A 129 7.81 -17.34 -7.47
CA LYS A 129 6.71 -17.70 -6.57
C LYS A 129 6.54 -16.61 -5.49
N LYS A 130 5.36 -15.99 -5.47
CA LYS A 130 5.01 -14.96 -4.50
C LYS A 130 4.59 -15.57 -3.17
N LYS A 131 5.04 -14.98 -2.07
CA LYS A 131 4.76 -15.43 -0.70
C LYS A 131 3.90 -14.45 0.08
N LEU A 132 3.97 -13.17 -0.28
CA LEU A 132 3.33 -12.08 0.43
C LEU A 132 2.58 -11.17 -0.53
N LEU A 133 1.31 -10.87 -0.24
CA LEU A 133 0.55 -9.79 -0.84
C LEU A 133 0.49 -8.63 0.15
N VAL A 134 0.91 -7.45 -0.30
CA VAL A 134 0.90 -6.22 0.48
C VAL A 134 -0.07 -5.24 -0.16
N ILE A 135 -1.08 -4.83 0.58
CA ILE A 135 -2.04 -3.80 0.18
C ILE A 135 -1.81 -2.56 1.05
N ASN A 136 -1.35 -1.48 0.45
CA ASN A 136 -1.24 -0.21 1.15
C ASN A 136 -2.63 0.42 1.28
N ALA A 137 -3.27 0.19 2.42
CA ALA A 137 -4.52 0.81 2.80
C ALA A 137 -4.33 2.24 3.33
N HIS A 138 -3.10 2.63 3.63
CA HIS A 138 -2.67 3.95 4.07
C HIS A 138 -3.22 4.40 5.42
N SER A 139 -4.52 4.31 5.64
CA SER A 139 -5.18 4.86 6.82
C SER A 139 -6.07 3.83 7.53
N ILE A 140 -6.31 4.08 8.81
CA ILE A 140 -7.16 3.23 9.65
C ILE A 140 -8.59 3.11 9.09
N PRO A 141 -9.25 4.19 8.63
CA PRO A 141 -10.57 4.08 7.99
C PRO A 141 -10.58 3.11 6.82
N TYR A 142 -9.55 3.07 5.98
CA TYR A 142 -9.47 2.12 4.87
C TYR A 142 -9.26 0.67 5.34
N ALA A 143 -8.54 0.44 6.44
CA ALA A 143 -8.45 -0.89 7.04
C ALA A 143 -9.80 -1.37 7.59
N LEU A 144 -10.55 -0.48 8.23
CA LEU A 144 -11.92 -0.77 8.69
C LEU A 144 -12.86 -1.06 7.52
N ASN A 145 -12.73 -0.32 6.41
CA ASN A 145 -13.46 -0.58 5.19
C ASN A 145 -13.08 -1.92 4.56
N PHE A 146 -11.79 -2.31 4.60
CA PHE A 146 -11.36 -3.61 4.11
C PHE A 146 -12.08 -4.75 4.80
N GLU A 147 -12.17 -4.73 6.13
CA GLU A 147 -12.89 -5.75 6.90
C GLU A 147 -14.38 -5.83 6.53
N LYS A 148 -15.01 -4.68 6.28
CA LYS A 148 -16.43 -4.63 5.89
C LYS A 148 -16.67 -5.17 4.48
N LEU A 149 -15.78 -4.84 3.55
CA LEU A 149 -15.98 -5.08 2.12
C LEU A 149 -15.47 -6.46 1.67
N PHE A 150 -14.43 -6.98 2.32
CA PHE A 150 -13.81 -8.27 1.98
C PHE A 150 -13.99 -9.27 3.13
N LYS A 151 -15.26 -9.60 3.41
CA LYS A 151 -15.61 -10.50 4.53
C LYS A 151 -14.98 -11.88 4.38
N GLY A 152 -14.41 -12.38 5.48
CA GLY A 152 -13.81 -13.71 5.53
C GLY A 152 -12.43 -13.83 4.89
N VAL A 153 -11.86 -12.73 4.38
CA VAL A 153 -10.47 -12.70 3.95
C VAL A 153 -9.56 -12.67 5.17
N ASN A 154 -8.62 -13.61 5.23
CA ASN A 154 -7.63 -13.64 6.31
C ASN A 154 -6.45 -12.72 5.98
N TYR A 155 -6.13 -11.80 6.89
CA TYR A 155 -5.03 -10.85 6.75
C TYR A 155 -4.44 -10.47 8.11
N GLU A 156 -3.22 -9.97 8.07
CA GLU A 156 -2.53 -9.33 9.20
C GLU A 156 -2.37 -7.83 8.90
N ILE A 157 -2.07 -7.04 9.90
CA ILE A 157 -1.86 -5.59 9.77
C ILE A 157 -0.42 -5.26 10.14
N ILE A 158 0.25 -4.47 9.31
CA ILE A 158 1.45 -3.74 9.72
C ILE A 158 1.06 -2.28 9.87
N HIS A 159 1.21 -1.76 11.08
CA HIS A 159 0.94 -0.37 11.42
C HIS A 159 2.23 0.38 11.67
N THR A 160 2.52 1.36 10.81
CA THR A 160 3.66 2.24 11.02
C THR A 160 3.27 3.41 11.90
N ILE A 161 4.08 3.65 12.92
CA ILE A 161 3.88 4.75 13.87
C ILE A 161 5.16 5.58 13.99
N ARG A 162 5.01 6.75 14.57
CA ARG A 162 6.10 7.66 14.94
C ARG A 162 5.86 8.16 16.35
N HIS A 163 6.91 8.60 17.04
CA HIS A 163 6.77 9.26 18.34
C HIS A 163 5.68 10.34 18.26
N PRO A 164 4.67 10.34 19.13
CA PRO A 164 3.47 11.18 18.99
C PRO A 164 3.77 12.67 18.81
N LEU A 165 4.65 13.26 19.64
CA LEU A 165 5.03 14.67 19.53
C LEU A 165 5.69 14.99 18.18
N SER A 166 6.54 14.08 17.68
CA SER A 166 7.20 14.24 16.38
C SER A 166 6.19 14.12 15.22
N ALA A 167 5.21 13.24 15.34
CA ALA A 167 4.14 13.07 14.36
C ALA A 167 3.24 14.30 14.32
N VAL A 168 2.81 14.81 15.49
CA VAL A 168 2.00 16.04 15.64
C VAL A 168 2.76 17.24 15.07
N SER A 169 3.98 17.49 15.50
CA SER A 169 4.82 18.60 14.99
C SER A 169 4.97 18.54 13.47
N SER A 170 5.26 17.36 12.92
CA SER A 170 5.39 17.16 11.47
C SER A 170 4.06 17.38 10.73
N THR A 171 2.93 16.98 11.33
CA THR A 171 1.59 17.19 10.77
C THR A 171 1.23 18.67 10.73
N LEU A 172 1.48 19.38 11.82
CA LEU A 172 1.24 20.83 11.91
C LEU A 172 2.14 21.61 10.94
N LYS A 173 3.43 21.30 10.87
CA LYS A 173 4.35 21.93 9.91
C LYS A 173 3.89 21.71 8.47
N ASN A 174 3.42 20.52 8.14
CA ASN A 174 2.90 20.21 6.83
C ASN A 174 1.61 20.99 6.54
N TRP A 175 0.70 21.04 7.51
CA TRP A 175 -0.55 21.81 7.40
C TRP A 175 -0.29 23.30 7.18
N LEU A 176 0.64 23.89 7.92
CA LEU A 176 1.04 25.30 7.77
C LEU A 176 1.69 25.59 6.41
N LYS A 177 2.51 24.64 5.91
CA LYS A 177 3.22 24.80 4.63
C LYS A 177 2.27 24.78 3.42
N PHE A 178 1.17 24.04 3.49
CA PHE A 178 0.18 23.95 2.42
C PHE A 178 -0.89 25.08 2.48
N LYS A 179 -0.70 26.11 3.31
CA LYS A 179 -1.63 27.24 3.47
C LYS A 179 -1.90 27.99 2.16
N ASN A 180 -1.06 27.82 1.13
CA ASN A 180 -1.14 28.55 -0.14
C ASN A 180 -1.78 27.77 -1.31
N GLY A 181 -2.46 26.63 -1.07
CA GLY A 181 -3.07 25.96 -2.23
C GLY A 181 -3.98 24.77 -1.95
N VAL A 182 -3.69 23.93 -0.99
CA VAL A 182 -4.55 22.78 -0.66
C VAL A 182 -4.77 22.77 0.84
N HIS A 183 -5.84 23.37 1.26
CA HIS A 183 -6.18 23.48 2.69
C HIS A 183 -6.62 22.12 3.23
N LEU A 184 -5.79 21.51 4.08
CA LEU A 184 -6.33 20.57 5.06
C LEU A 184 -7.35 21.33 5.90
N LYS A 185 -8.62 20.95 5.78
CA LYS A 185 -9.69 21.53 6.59
C LYS A 185 -9.39 21.24 8.07
N PRO A 186 -9.81 22.09 9.02
CA PRO A 186 -9.61 21.83 10.45
C PRO A 186 -10.05 20.42 10.88
N LYS A 187 -11.12 19.92 10.27
CA LYS A 187 -11.62 18.55 10.45
C LYS A 187 -10.59 17.48 10.06
N GLU A 188 -9.84 17.67 8.97
CA GLU A 188 -8.80 16.73 8.54
C GLU A 188 -7.60 16.74 9.48
N LEU A 189 -7.23 17.92 9.98
CA LEU A 189 -6.21 18.04 11.03
C LEU A 189 -6.63 17.28 12.29
N TYR A 190 -7.87 17.47 12.74
CA TYR A 190 -8.41 16.75 13.88
C TYR A 190 -8.34 15.23 13.69
N TYR A 191 -8.78 14.70 12.53
CA TYR A 191 -8.70 13.28 12.24
C TYR A 191 -7.27 12.77 12.22
N ASN A 192 -6.33 13.54 11.72
CA ASN A 192 -4.93 13.18 11.73
C ASN A 192 -4.38 13.07 13.15
N LEU A 193 -4.69 14.04 14.02
CA LEU A 193 -4.29 14.03 15.42
C LEU A 193 -4.95 12.89 16.19
N GLU A 194 -6.25 12.67 15.98
CA GLU A 194 -6.97 11.55 16.57
C GLU A 194 -6.36 10.19 16.15
N SER A 195 -5.97 10.06 14.88
CA SER A 195 -5.33 8.85 14.38
C SER A 195 -3.97 8.59 15.01
N ILE A 196 -3.21 9.62 15.37
CA ILE A 196 -1.94 9.49 16.08
C ILE A 196 -2.16 8.93 17.50
N VAL A 197 -3.22 9.42 18.18
CA VAL A 197 -3.49 9.09 19.59
C VAL A 197 -4.25 7.77 19.71
N LEU A 198 -5.30 7.59 18.93
CA LEU A 198 -6.25 6.48 19.06
C LEU A 198 -6.08 5.37 18.02
N GLY A 199 -5.09 5.50 17.15
CA GLY A 199 -4.94 4.61 16.00
C GLY A 199 -4.84 3.13 16.38
N ILE A 200 -4.00 2.80 17.35
CA ILE A 200 -3.80 1.42 17.81
C ILE A 200 -5.08 0.87 18.43
N GLN A 201 -5.79 1.66 19.24
CA GLN A 201 -7.04 1.23 19.85
C GLN A 201 -8.13 0.93 18.80
N LYS A 202 -8.21 1.74 17.73
CA LYS A 202 -9.13 1.50 16.62
C LYS A 202 -8.78 0.22 15.85
N LEU A 203 -7.51 -0.05 15.63
CA LEU A 203 -7.06 -1.28 14.95
C LEU A 203 -7.30 -2.54 15.81
N ASN A 204 -7.16 -2.46 17.11
CA ASN A 204 -7.41 -3.59 18.01
C ASN A 204 -8.88 -4.07 17.94
N LYS A 205 -9.83 -3.19 17.59
CA LYS A 205 -11.24 -3.56 17.37
C LYS A 205 -11.43 -4.55 16.21
N LEU A 206 -10.49 -4.63 15.28
CA LEU A 206 -10.54 -5.57 14.16
C LEU A 206 -10.23 -7.02 14.56
N LYS A 207 -9.71 -7.26 15.79
CA LYS A 207 -9.31 -8.58 16.27
C LYS A 207 -8.36 -9.32 15.30
N LYS A 208 -7.54 -8.56 14.58
CA LYS A 208 -6.51 -9.08 13.67
C LYS A 208 -5.14 -8.97 14.34
N LYS A 209 -4.19 -9.76 13.86
CA LYS A 209 -2.80 -9.63 14.28
C LYS A 209 -2.21 -8.32 13.75
N VAL A 210 -1.74 -7.46 14.64
CA VAL A 210 -1.16 -6.16 14.33
C VAL A 210 0.32 -6.18 14.71
N TYR A 211 1.17 -5.88 13.75
CA TYR A 211 2.60 -5.61 13.97
C TYR A 211 2.82 -4.11 13.91
N ILE A 212 3.50 -3.58 14.91
CA ILE A 212 3.82 -2.15 15.01
C ILE A 212 5.26 -1.94 14.59
N ILE A 213 5.47 -1.02 13.65
CA ILE A 213 6.79 -0.60 13.20
C ILE A 213 6.96 0.89 13.50
N GLN A 214 7.92 1.21 14.36
CA GLN A 214 8.26 2.59 14.66
C GLN A 214 9.19 3.16 13.57
N LEU A 215 8.89 4.36 13.10
CA LEU A 215 9.70 5.06 12.09
C LEU A 215 11.14 5.26 12.57
N GLU A 216 11.32 5.55 13.85
CA GLU A 216 12.64 5.72 14.47
C GLU A 216 13.48 4.44 14.34
N ASN A 217 12.87 3.26 14.51
CA ASN A 217 13.55 1.98 14.32
C ASN A 217 13.90 1.71 12.85
N LEU A 218 13.08 2.18 11.90
CA LEU A 218 13.43 2.11 10.48
C LEU A 218 14.67 2.94 10.15
N HIS A 219 14.85 4.09 10.80
CA HIS A 219 16.06 4.92 10.59
C HIS A 219 17.28 4.37 11.29
N GLN A 220 17.14 3.86 12.51
CA GLN A 220 18.28 3.46 13.34
C GLN A 220 18.69 1.99 13.15
N LYS A 221 17.72 1.10 12.90
CA LYS A 221 17.88 -0.36 12.94
C LYS A 221 17.26 -1.04 11.72
N LEU A 222 17.32 -0.41 10.54
CA LEU A 222 16.65 -0.88 9.31
C LEU A 222 16.89 -2.37 9.06
N ASN A 223 18.14 -2.82 9.08
CA ASN A 223 18.47 -4.22 8.79
C ASN A 223 17.79 -5.20 9.75
N LEU A 224 17.71 -4.88 11.03
CA LEU A 224 17.07 -5.72 12.04
C LEU A 224 15.55 -5.78 11.81
N VAL A 225 14.92 -4.64 11.54
CA VAL A 225 13.46 -4.58 11.25
C VAL A 225 13.14 -5.42 10.02
N MET A 226 13.91 -5.26 8.93
CA MET A 226 13.66 -5.99 7.69
C MET A 226 14.00 -7.48 7.78
N LEU A 227 15.05 -7.86 8.54
CA LEU A 227 15.35 -9.27 8.83
C LEU A 227 14.22 -9.92 9.63
N HIS A 228 13.70 -9.23 10.63
CA HIS A 228 12.57 -9.72 11.43
C HIS A 228 11.31 -9.91 10.57
N LEU A 229 11.00 -8.94 9.70
CA LEU A 229 9.92 -9.04 8.72
C LEU A 229 10.09 -10.29 7.83
N CYS A 230 11.29 -10.48 7.28
CA CYS A 230 11.59 -11.62 6.44
C CYS A 230 11.39 -12.95 7.18
N LYS A 231 11.78 -13.03 8.45
CA LYS A 231 11.56 -14.21 9.30
C LYS A 231 10.08 -14.50 9.51
N ILE A 232 9.26 -13.48 9.84
CA ILE A 232 7.81 -13.61 10.06
C ILE A 232 7.10 -14.16 8.80
N TYR A 233 7.49 -13.66 7.63
CA TYR A 233 6.81 -13.96 6.37
C TYR A 233 7.54 -14.98 5.49
N ASN A 234 8.61 -15.59 6.01
CA ASN A 234 9.45 -16.55 5.30
C ASN A 234 9.93 -16.02 3.94
N LEU A 235 10.38 -14.77 3.93
CA LEU A 235 10.94 -14.10 2.78
C LEU A 235 12.47 -14.23 2.78
N LYS A 236 13.07 -14.23 1.60
CA LYS A 236 14.53 -14.13 1.49
C LYS A 236 14.95 -12.68 1.77
N PHE A 237 15.89 -12.47 2.69
CA PHE A 237 16.44 -11.14 2.91
C PHE A 237 17.26 -10.71 1.68
N LYS A 238 16.89 -9.57 1.08
CA LYS A 238 17.50 -9.06 -0.14
C LYS A 238 18.04 -7.65 0.03
N LYS A 239 18.99 -7.30 -0.84
CA LYS A 239 19.63 -5.98 -0.83
C LYS A 239 18.63 -4.83 -1.06
N CYS A 240 17.55 -5.06 -1.82
CA CYS A 240 16.50 -4.06 -2.05
C CYS A 240 15.81 -3.61 -0.75
N LEU A 241 15.72 -4.47 0.27
CA LEU A 241 15.15 -4.13 1.57
C LEU A 241 16.00 -3.17 2.42
N ARG A 242 17.19 -2.81 1.95
CA ARG A 242 18.12 -1.91 2.66
C ARG A 242 18.07 -0.47 2.16
N LYS A 243 17.37 -0.21 1.08
CA LYS A 243 17.35 1.10 0.43
C LYS A 243 15.96 1.42 -0.06
N SER A 244 15.46 2.57 0.34
CA SER A 244 14.22 3.10 -0.20
C SER A 244 14.35 3.41 -1.68
N THR A 245 13.27 3.20 -2.43
CA THR A 245 13.18 3.58 -3.85
C THR A 245 12.88 5.07 -4.04
N TYR A 246 12.57 5.80 -2.96
CA TYR A 246 12.30 7.25 -2.95
C TYR A 246 13.47 8.06 -2.43
#